data_b066e13446d1fc76f81f73e5dd21a04d
#
_entry.id   b066e13446d1fc76f81f73e5dd21a04d
#
_cell.length_a   1.000
_cell.length_b   1.000
_cell.length_c   1.000
_cell.angle_alpha   90.00
_cell.angle_beta   90.00
_cell.angle_gamma   90.00
#
_symmetry.space_group_name_H-M   'P 1'
#
loop_
_entity.id
_entity.type
_entity.pdbx_description
1 polymer ?
#
loop_
_entity_poly.entity_id
_entity_poly.type
_entity_poly.pdbx_seq_one_letter_code
_entity_poly.pdbx_strand_id
1 'polypeptide(L)'
;MRNFLADSIVQIKPSGIRKFFDIVTEMKDAISLGVGEPDFDTPWHIRDEGIYSLEKGRTFYTSNSGLKDLKQEICNYIKRSQNVDYSADTDVLVTVGGSEAIDIGFRAMINPGDEVLIPQPSYVSYEPCAILAGAKPVIIDLKPENEFRLTAEELENSITDKTKILVLPFPNNPTGSIMEREDLEKIAKVIIEKDIFVMSDEIYSELTYKDKHVSIVSIPGMKERTLLINGFSKAYAMTGWRLGYACGPKEIIKQMIKIHQYAIMCAPTTSQYAAIEALKNGDNDVKEMRTAYNQRRRFLINAFREMGLECFEPYGAFYVFPCIKEFGMTSEEFATRFLREEKVATVPGTAFGDSGEGFLRISYAYSLETLKIAMERLKNFVTRLRNE
;
A
#
# COMPACT_ATOMS: atom_id res chain seq x y z
N MET A 1 19.84 -21.88 28.91
CA MET A 1 18.36 -21.81 28.91
C MET A 1 17.88 -22.23 27.52
N ARG A 2 16.71 -22.86 27.44
CA ARG A 2 16.08 -23.18 26.16
C ARG A 2 15.70 -21.86 25.44
N ASN A 3 15.94 -21.77 24.12
CA ASN A 3 15.43 -20.67 23.32
C ASN A 3 13.90 -20.85 23.15
N PHE A 4 13.12 -19.81 23.47
CA PHE A 4 11.65 -19.81 23.35
C PHE A 4 11.16 -19.00 22.15
N LEU A 5 12.07 -18.38 21.38
CA LEU A 5 11.71 -17.61 20.19
C LEU A 5 11.61 -18.51 18.96
N ALA A 6 10.64 -18.24 18.10
CA ALA A 6 10.54 -18.91 16.81
C ALA A 6 11.62 -18.39 15.86
N ASP A 7 12.30 -19.29 15.15
CA ASP A 7 13.37 -18.93 14.22
C ASP A 7 12.88 -17.99 13.11
N SER A 8 11.64 -18.19 12.65
CA SER A 8 11.02 -17.36 11.62
C SER A 8 10.86 -15.90 12.03
N ILE A 9 10.65 -15.60 13.33
CA ILE A 9 10.52 -14.21 13.81
C ILE A 9 11.88 -13.56 14.08
N VAL A 10 12.87 -14.37 14.51
CA VAL A 10 14.21 -13.86 14.82
C VAL A 10 14.93 -13.35 13.56
N GLN A 11 14.66 -13.94 12.41
CA GLN A 11 15.27 -13.50 11.13
C GLN A 11 14.67 -12.22 10.56
N ILE A 12 13.48 -11.80 11.01
CA ILE A 12 12.80 -10.58 10.53
C ILE A 12 13.44 -9.36 11.18
N LYS A 13 13.92 -8.43 10.35
CA LYS A 13 14.45 -7.16 10.81
C LYS A 13 13.31 -6.24 11.27
N PRO A 14 13.52 -5.42 12.32
CA PRO A 14 12.57 -4.35 12.66
C PRO A 14 12.36 -3.39 11.48
N SER A 15 11.14 -2.85 11.35
CA SER A 15 10.80 -1.91 10.28
C SER A 15 11.71 -0.67 10.32
N GLY A 16 12.43 -0.40 9.23
CA GLY A 16 13.29 0.77 9.08
C GLY A 16 12.54 2.10 9.15
N ILE A 17 11.24 2.10 8.81
CA ILE A 17 10.38 3.29 8.88
C ILE A 17 10.23 3.77 10.34
N ARG A 18 10.07 2.84 11.30
CA ARG A 18 9.82 3.17 12.71
C ARG A 18 10.98 3.90 13.36
N LYS A 19 12.21 3.53 13.02
CA LYS A 19 13.43 4.19 13.53
C LYS A 19 13.42 5.71 13.28
N PHE A 20 12.96 6.15 12.10
CA PHE A 20 12.87 7.57 11.77
C PHE A 20 11.72 8.28 12.51
N PHE A 21 10.60 7.59 12.74
CA PHE A 21 9.50 8.17 13.53
C PHE A 21 9.89 8.42 14.98
N ASP A 22 10.61 7.50 15.60
CA ASP A 22 11.05 7.64 17.00
C ASP A 22 11.94 8.88 17.17
N ILE A 23 12.88 9.13 16.24
CA ILE A 23 13.75 10.32 16.25
C ILE A 23 12.92 11.62 16.10
N VAL A 24 11.93 11.63 15.20
CA VAL A 24 11.08 12.80 14.95
C VAL A 24 10.25 13.17 16.17
N THR A 25 9.76 12.17 16.92
CA THR A 25 8.93 12.38 18.10
C THR A 25 9.68 13.14 19.20
N GLU A 26 11.01 13.02 19.25
CA GLU A 26 11.88 13.73 20.20
C GLU A 26 12.19 15.17 19.76
N MET A 27 11.91 15.55 18.50
CA MET A 27 12.26 16.86 17.93
C MET A 27 11.04 17.75 17.79
N LYS A 28 10.82 18.69 18.73
CA LYS A 28 9.61 19.54 18.81
C LYS A 28 9.29 20.39 17.57
N ASP A 29 10.29 20.72 16.71
CA ASP A 29 10.13 21.63 15.56
C ASP A 29 10.36 20.92 14.22
N ALA A 30 10.35 19.60 14.18
CA ALA A 30 10.57 18.86 12.97
C ALA A 30 9.27 18.69 12.17
N ILE A 31 9.34 18.93 10.85
CA ILE A 31 8.30 18.59 9.90
C ILE A 31 8.50 17.13 9.52
N SER A 32 7.51 16.26 9.81
CA SER A 32 7.55 14.88 9.37
C SER A 32 6.82 14.74 8.03
N LEU A 33 7.54 14.34 6.98
CA LEU A 33 6.96 13.94 5.69
C LEU A 33 7.04 12.41 5.48
N GLY A 34 7.25 11.68 6.58
CA GLY A 34 7.41 10.23 6.54
C GLY A 34 6.14 9.44 6.78
N VAL A 35 5.08 10.03 7.36
CA VAL A 35 3.85 9.31 7.71
C VAL A 35 3.04 8.99 6.45
N GLY A 36 2.58 7.76 6.35
CA GLY A 36 1.76 7.27 5.24
C GLY A 36 0.27 7.27 5.56
N GLU A 37 -0.27 8.39 6.08
CA GLU A 37 -1.68 8.55 6.41
C GLU A 37 -2.29 9.76 5.70
N PRO A 38 -3.57 9.69 5.31
CA PRO A 38 -4.32 10.89 4.91
C PRO A 38 -4.28 11.96 6.01
N ASP A 39 -4.13 13.22 5.60
CA ASP A 39 -4.24 14.38 6.49
C ASP A 39 -5.66 14.95 6.58
N PHE A 40 -6.61 14.22 6.05
CA PHE A 40 -8.03 14.49 6.16
C PHE A 40 -8.66 13.66 7.29
N ASP A 41 -9.62 14.24 7.96
CA ASP A 41 -10.52 13.47 8.81
C ASP A 41 -11.39 12.54 7.94
N THR A 42 -11.79 11.40 8.50
CA THR A 42 -12.86 10.60 7.91
C THR A 42 -14.09 11.50 7.68
N PRO A 43 -14.72 11.52 6.49
CA PRO A 43 -15.88 12.34 6.20
C PRO A 43 -17.00 12.22 7.25
N TRP A 44 -17.66 13.35 7.54
CA TRP A 44 -18.57 13.41 8.68
C TRP A 44 -19.70 12.37 8.60
N HIS A 45 -20.35 12.22 7.45
CA HIS A 45 -21.44 11.25 7.30
C HIS A 45 -21.00 9.80 7.56
N ILE A 46 -19.74 9.46 7.25
CA ILE A 46 -19.15 8.14 7.54
C ILE A 46 -18.94 7.98 9.05
N ARG A 47 -18.42 9.04 9.73
CA ARG A 47 -18.27 9.05 11.19
C ARG A 47 -19.62 8.96 11.89
N ASP A 48 -20.60 9.68 11.39
CA ASP A 48 -21.97 9.73 11.93
C ASP A 48 -22.64 8.35 11.89
N GLU A 49 -22.50 7.58 10.79
CA GLU A 49 -23.01 6.20 10.74
C GLU A 49 -22.29 5.27 11.74
N GLY A 50 -20.98 5.49 11.97
CA GLY A 50 -20.26 4.80 13.04
C GLY A 50 -20.83 5.11 14.43
N ILE A 51 -21.08 6.38 14.74
CA ILE A 51 -21.73 6.84 15.99
C ILE A 51 -23.13 6.25 16.10
N TYR A 52 -23.94 6.36 15.05
CA TYR A 52 -25.28 5.82 15.01
C TYR A 52 -25.33 4.32 15.26
N SER A 53 -24.34 3.57 14.74
CA SER A 53 -24.27 2.14 15.01
C SER A 53 -24.12 1.82 16.50
N LEU A 54 -23.35 2.65 17.24
CA LEU A 54 -23.18 2.54 18.69
C LEU A 54 -24.47 2.95 19.44
N GLU A 55 -25.11 4.04 19.04
CA GLU A 55 -26.39 4.49 19.62
C GLU A 55 -27.49 3.45 19.46
N LYS A 56 -27.49 2.69 18.37
CA LYS A 56 -28.42 1.58 18.13
C LYS A 56 -28.04 0.27 18.81
N GLY A 57 -26.96 0.26 19.59
CA GLY A 57 -26.48 -0.93 20.27
C GLY A 57 -25.96 -2.03 19.33
N ARG A 58 -25.48 -1.67 18.13
CA ARG A 58 -24.91 -2.61 17.15
C ARG A 58 -23.45 -2.98 17.53
N THR A 59 -23.29 -3.64 18.70
CA THR A 59 -22.00 -3.94 19.33
C THR A 59 -21.70 -5.43 19.42
N PHE A 60 -22.48 -6.26 18.76
CA PHE A 60 -22.32 -7.71 18.73
C PHE A 60 -21.38 -8.16 17.60
N TYR A 61 -20.89 -9.39 17.69
CA TYR A 61 -20.15 -10.01 16.60
C TYR A 61 -20.99 -10.05 15.32
N THR A 62 -20.33 -9.78 14.21
CA THR A 62 -20.91 -10.02 12.88
C THR A 62 -20.65 -11.45 12.42
N SER A 63 -21.09 -11.80 11.20
CA SER A 63 -20.57 -12.99 10.52
C SER A 63 -19.04 -12.91 10.43
N ASN A 64 -18.33 -14.05 10.52
CA ASN A 64 -16.89 -14.10 10.39
C ASN A 64 -16.38 -13.48 9.07
N SER A 65 -17.14 -13.61 7.99
CA SER A 65 -16.76 -13.00 6.70
C SER A 65 -17.16 -11.52 6.55
N GLY A 66 -17.83 -10.95 7.55
CA GLY A 66 -18.34 -9.57 7.56
C GLY A 66 -19.85 -9.47 7.36
N LEU A 67 -20.39 -8.25 7.55
CA LEU A 67 -21.79 -7.93 7.32
C LEU A 67 -22.17 -8.20 5.87
N LYS A 68 -23.33 -8.84 5.65
CA LYS A 68 -23.83 -9.15 4.30
C LYS A 68 -23.97 -7.90 3.45
N ASP A 69 -24.52 -6.83 4.02
CA ASP A 69 -24.74 -5.57 3.32
C ASP A 69 -23.40 -4.93 2.91
N LEU A 70 -22.38 -4.97 3.78
CA LEU A 70 -21.05 -4.47 3.44
C LEU A 70 -20.43 -5.27 2.29
N LYS A 71 -20.50 -6.60 2.33
CA LYS A 71 -19.97 -7.45 1.25
C LYS A 71 -20.68 -7.18 -0.07
N GLN A 72 -21.99 -6.93 -0.03
CA GLN A 72 -22.75 -6.56 -1.24
C GLN A 72 -22.28 -5.20 -1.78
N GLU A 73 -22.07 -4.19 -0.92
CA GLU A 73 -21.57 -2.88 -1.37
C GLU A 73 -20.13 -2.95 -1.90
N ILE A 74 -19.28 -3.84 -1.35
CA ILE A 74 -17.95 -4.12 -1.92
C ILE A 74 -18.09 -4.69 -3.34
N CYS A 75 -18.97 -5.67 -3.54
CA CYS A 75 -19.24 -6.21 -4.89
C CYS A 75 -19.75 -5.13 -5.84
N ASN A 76 -20.69 -4.30 -5.40
CA ASN A 76 -21.24 -3.18 -6.18
C ASN A 76 -20.14 -2.18 -6.56
N TYR A 77 -19.24 -1.86 -5.63
CA TYR A 77 -18.09 -0.99 -5.87
C TYR A 77 -17.16 -1.56 -6.93
N ILE A 78 -16.76 -2.83 -6.82
CA ILE A 78 -15.86 -3.46 -7.78
C ILE A 78 -16.54 -3.55 -9.16
N LYS A 79 -17.85 -3.85 -9.21
CA LYS A 79 -18.61 -3.86 -10.46
C LYS A 79 -18.61 -2.51 -11.15
N ARG A 80 -18.90 -1.40 -10.41
CA ARG A 80 -18.94 -0.06 -11.01
C ARG A 80 -17.56 0.50 -11.36
N SER A 81 -16.50 0.10 -10.63
CA SER A 81 -15.14 0.61 -10.86
C SER A 81 -14.35 -0.19 -11.90
N GLN A 82 -14.45 -1.53 -11.90
CA GLN A 82 -13.63 -2.45 -12.68
C GLN A 82 -14.43 -3.32 -13.66
N ASN A 83 -15.77 -3.26 -13.62
CA ASN A 83 -16.68 -4.12 -14.42
C ASN A 83 -16.49 -5.62 -14.16
N VAL A 84 -16.13 -6.00 -12.93
CA VAL A 84 -15.93 -7.40 -12.50
C VAL A 84 -16.99 -7.77 -11.48
N ASP A 85 -17.57 -8.96 -11.63
CA ASP A 85 -18.58 -9.50 -10.73
C ASP A 85 -17.96 -10.43 -9.69
N TYR A 86 -18.29 -10.23 -8.42
CA TYR A 86 -18.01 -11.13 -7.30
C TYR A 86 -19.30 -11.49 -6.58
N SER A 87 -19.31 -12.66 -5.93
CA SER A 87 -20.41 -13.09 -5.06
C SER A 87 -20.17 -12.61 -3.62
N ALA A 88 -21.07 -11.80 -3.10
CA ALA A 88 -21.01 -11.39 -1.71
C ALA A 88 -21.05 -12.57 -0.71
N ASP A 89 -21.63 -13.70 -1.10
CA ASP A 89 -21.75 -14.87 -0.21
C ASP A 89 -20.45 -15.68 -0.13
N THR A 90 -19.67 -15.75 -1.21
CA THR A 90 -18.55 -16.70 -1.33
C THR A 90 -17.18 -16.07 -1.61
N ASP A 91 -17.12 -14.89 -2.26
CA ASP A 91 -15.90 -14.37 -2.85
C ASP A 91 -15.31 -13.18 -2.09
N VAL A 92 -15.94 -12.76 -0.97
CA VAL A 92 -15.56 -11.58 -0.20
C VAL A 92 -15.33 -11.92 1.26
N LEU A 93 -14.21 -11.41 1.81
CA LEU A 93 -13.89 -11.43 3.23
C LEU A 93 -13.56 -10.01 3.69
N VAL A 94 -14.26 -9.53 4.71
CA VAL A 94 -13.97 -8.27 5.40
C VAL A 94 -12.89 -8.52 6.47
N THR A 95 -11.84 -7.70 6.47
CA THR A 95 -10.63 -7.89 7.30
C THR A 95 -10.31 -6.69 8.17
N VAL A 96 -9.43 -6.88 9.16
CA VAL A 96 -8.90 -5.80 10.02
C VAL A 96 -7.80 -5.02 9.25
N GLY A 97 -8.23 -4.25 8.24
CA GLY A 97 -7.38 -3.57 7.28
C GLY A 97 -6.81 -4.51 6.22
N GLY A 98 -6.20 -3.92 5.17
CA GLY A 98 -5.52 -4.69 4.13
C GLY A 98 -4.35 -5.52 4.65
N SER A 99 -3.72 -5.10 5.75
CA SER A 99 -2.60 -5.82 6.37
C SER A 99 -2.99 -7.23 6.83
N GLU A 100 -4.19 -7.40 7.42
CA GLU A 100 -4.68 -8.74 7.75
C GLU A 100 -4.93 -9.57 6.49
N ALA A 101 -5.54 -8.97 5.46
CA ALA A 101 -5.80 -9.67 4.20
C ALA A 101 -4.51 -10.21 3.56
N ILE A 102 -3.40 -9.44 3.63
CA ILE A 102 -2.07 -9.87 3.17
C ILE A 102 -1.58 -11.07 3.99
N ASP A 103 -1.55 -10.95 5.32
CA ASP A 103 -1.04 -11.99 6.22
C ASP A 103 -1.80 -13.30 6.07
N ILE A 104 -3.13 -13.25 6.20
CA ILE A 104 -3.95 -14.47 6.11
C ILE A 104 -4.05 -15.02 4.68
N GLY A 105 -3.88 -14.17 3.66
CA GLY A 105 -3.77 -14.58 2.27
C GLY A 105 -2.55 -15.47 2.05
N PHE A 106 -1.37 -15.06 2.52
CA PHE A 106 -0.17 -15.91 2.48
C PHE A 106 -0.35 -17.18 3.27
N ARG A 107 -0.82 -17.11 4.51
CA ARG A 107 -1.03 -18.30 5.37
C ARG A 107 -2.03 -19.30 4.78
N ALA A 108 -3.00 -18.84 4.00
CA ALA A 108 -3.99 -19.72 3.35
C ALA A 108 -3.42 -20.46 2.13
N MET A 109 -2.37 -19.92 1.50
CA MET A 109 -1.90 -20.41 0.20
C MET A 109 -0.48 -21.00 0.21
N ILE A 110 0.38 -20.61 1.17
CA ILE A 110 1.80 -20.97 1.18
C ILE A 110 2.05 -22.28 1.91
N ASN A 111 2.89 -23.13 1.32
CA ASN A 111 3.57 -24.23 1.99
C ASN A 111 5.05 -23.89 2.19
N PRO A 112 5.72 -24.51 3.19
CA PRO A 112 7.16 -24.31 3.37
C PRO A 112 7.96 -24.61 2.10
N GLY A 113 8.74 -23.62 1.65
CA GLY A 113 9.58 -23.72 0.46
C GLY A 113 8.96 -23.20 -0.84
N ASP A 114 7.66 -22.85 -0.84
CA ASP A 114 7.06 -22.10 -1.94
C ASP A 114 7.73 -20.72 -2.06
N GLU A 115 7.91 -20.22 -3.28
CA GLU A 115 8.47 -18.90 -3.53
C GLU A 115 7.38 -17.87 -3.79
N VAL A 116 7.61 -16.66 -3.23
CA VAL A 116 6.77 -15.48 -3.43
C VAL A 116 7.59 -14.39 -4.09
N LEU A 117 7.18 -13.96 -5.27
CA LEU A 117 7.80 -12.83 -5.99
C LEU A 117 7.31 -11.52 -5.38
N ILE A 118 8.24 -10.67 -4.98
CA ILE A 118 7.95 -9.38 -4.34
C ILE A 118 8.71 -8.28 -5.09
N PRO A 119 8.02 -7.48 -5.92
CA PRO A 119 8.60 -6.28 -6.51
C PRO A 119 9.02 -5.29 -5.42
N GLN A 120 10.26 -4.77 -5.49
CA GLN A 120 10.80 -3.76 -4.59
C GLN A 120 11.38 -2.58 -5.40
N PRO A 121 11.35 -1.33 -4.89
CA PRO A 121 10.88 -0.94 -3.54
C PRO A 121 9.36 -1.04 -3.41
N SER A 122 8.89 -1.55 -2.27
CA SER A 122 7.45 -1.71 -2.01
C SER A 122 7.12 -1.70 -0.51
N TYR A 123 5.84 -1.83 -0.16
CA TYR A 123 5.40 -1.81 1.23
C TYR A 123 6.06 -2.90 2.07
N VAL A 124 6.59 -2.50 3.21
CA VAL A 124 7.50 -3.28 4.07
C VAL A 124 6.93 -4.57 4.66
N SER A 125 5.61 -4.80 4.58
CA SER A 125 4.99 -5.97 5.22
C SER A 125 4.94 -7.20 4.33
N TYR A 126 5.13 -7.10 3.02
CA TYR A 126 5.00 -8.28 2.14
C TYR A 126 6.04 -9.35 2.44
N GLU A 127 7.31 -8.98 2.51
CA GLU A 127 8.40 -9.91 2.79
C GLU A 127 8.28 -10.57 4.18
N PRO A 128 8.09 -9.85 5.29
CA PRO A 128 7.87 -10.45 6.60
C PRO A 128 6.66 -11.36 6.66
N CYS A 129 5.52 -10.99 6.06
CA CYS A 129 4.33 -11.83 6.05
C CYS A 129 4.54 -13.12 5.25
N ALA A 130 5.25 -13.05 4.11
CA ALA A 130 5.62 -14.23 3.32
C ALA A 130 6.52 -15.18 4.13
N ILE A 131 7.56 -14.66 4.81
CA ILE A 131 8.47 -15.42 5.68
C ILE A 131 7.68 -16.10 6.82
N LEU A 132 6.79 -15.37 7.49
CA LEU A 132 5.98 -15.89 8.60
C LEU A 132 5.01 -16.98 8.13
N ALA A 133 4.58 -16.95 6.88
CA ALA A 133 3.80 -18.01 6.25
C ALA A 133 4.63 -19.23 5.82
N GLY A 134 5.98 -19.13 5.88
CA GLY A 134 6.90 -20.20 5.48
C GLY A 134 7.40 -20.12 4.04
N ALA A 135 7.10 -19.03 3.33
CA ALA A 135 7.59 -18.83 1.97
C ALA A 135 9.07 -18.39 1.96
N LYS A 136 9.68 -18.59 0.80
CA LYS A 136 10.95 -17.96 0.43
C LYS A 136 10.64 -16.72 -0.43
N PRO A 137 10.89 -15.49 0.06
CA PRO A 137 10.78 -14.30 -0.76
C PRO A 137 11.81 -14.31 -1.90
N VAL A 138 11.37 -13.93 -3.09
CA VAL A 138 12.21 -13.68 -4.27
C VAL A 138 11.95 -12.24 -4.70
N ILE A 139 12.97 -11.40 -4.59
CA ILE A 139 12.86 -9.98 -4.86
C ILE A 139 12.99 -9.71 -6.36
N ILE A 140 12.12 -8.85 -6.89
CA ILE A 140 12.22 -8.28 -8.24
C ILE A 140 12.54 -6.81 -8.10
N ASP A 141 13.73 -6.40 -8.51
CA ASP A 141 14.16 -5.00 -8.43
C ASP A 141 13.48 -4.17 -9.52
N LEU A 142 12.55 -3.31 -9.11
CA LEU A 142 11.90 -2.34 -9.99
C LEU A 142 12.90 -1.21 -10.32
N LYS A 143 12.94 -0.80 -11.57
CA LYS A 143 13.93 0.14 -12.09
C LYS A 143 13.35 1.53 -12.33
N PRO A 144 14.08 2.60 -11.99
CA PRO A 144 13.66 3.97 -12.23
C PRO A 144 13.46 4.27 -13.74
N GLU A 145 14.21 3.61 -14.63
CA GLU A 145 14.08 3.75 -16.08
C GLU A 145 12.69 3.33 -16.59
N ASN A 146 12.02 2.43 -15.86
CA ASN A 146 10.66 1.98 -16.12
C ASN A 146 9.64 2.68 -15.19
N GLU A 147 9.99 3.81 -14.57
CA GLU A 147 9.15 4.48 -13.56
C GLU A 147 8.75 3.55 -12.41
N PHE A 148 9.61 2.60 -12.04
CA PHE A 148 9.36 1.55 -11.05
C PHE A 148 8.12 0.68 -11.36
N ARG A 149 7.78 0.47 -12.63
CA ARG A 149 6.77 -0.50 -13.08
C ARG A 149 7.38 -1.88 -13.20
N LEU A 150 6.57 -2.90 -12.96
CA LEU A 150 6.97 -4.29 -13.20
C LEU A 150 6.82 -4.61 -14.69
N THR A 151 7.91 -5.02 -15.34
CA THR A 151 7.88 -5.48 -16.73
C THR A 151 7.66 -7.00 -16.83
N ALA A 152 7.14 -7.45 -17.99
CA ALA A 152 6.97 -8.88 -18.25
C ALA A 152 8.31 -9.63 -18.27
N GLU A 153 9.39 -8.99 -18.76
CA GLU A 153 10.73 -9.55 -18.79
C GLU A 153 11.31 -9.76 -17.38
N GLU A 154 11.20 -8.75 -16.52
CA GLU A 154 11.64 -8.85 -15.10
C GLU A 154 10.87 -9.94 -14.36
N LEU A 155 9.55 -10.04 -14.60
CA LEU A 155 8.72 -11.10 -14.04
C LEU A 155 9.17 -12.47 -14.53
N GLU A 156 9.31 -12.67 -15.84
CA GLU A 156 9.66 -13.96 -16.44
C GLU A 156 11.04 -14.47 -15.97
N ASN A 157 12.03 -13.56 -15.88
CA ASN A 157 13.37 -13.87 -15.41
C ASN A 157 13.45 -14.24 -13.92
N SER A 158 12.43 -13.92 -13.14
CA SER A 158 12.36 -14.17 -11.69
C SER A 158 11.60 -15.46 -11.33
N ILE A 159 10.93 -16.08 -12.30
CA ILE A 159 10.09 -17.26 -12.08
C ILE A 159 10.94 -18.53 -12.02
N THR A 160 10.64 -19.40 -11.04
CA THR A 160 11.17 -20.75 -10.92
C THR A 160 10.02 -21.76 -10.80
N ASP A 161 10.35 -23.05 -10.79
CA ASP A 161 9.37 -24.15 -10.56
C ASP A 161 8.72 -24.10 -9.16
N LYS A 162 9.26 -23.28 -8.25
CA LYS A 162 8.75 -23.08 -6.88
C LYS A 162 7.91 -21.82 -6.73
N THR A 163 7.90 -20.98 -7.75
CA THR A 163 7.14 -19.73 -7.73
C THR A 163 5.65 -20.00 -7.67
N LYS A 164 5.00 -19.47 -6.64
CA LYS A 164 3.57 -19.69 -6.41
C LYS A 164 2.75 -18.43 -6.46
N ILE A 165 3.27 -17.34 -5.86
CA ILE A 165 2.55 -16.09 -5.74
C ILE A 165 3.40 -14.93 -6.24
N LEU A 166 2.80 -14.05 -7.02
CA LEU A 166 3.30 -12.70 -7.30
C LEU A 166 2.51 -11.70 -6.45
N VAL A 167 3.21 -10.89 -5.66
CA VAL A 167 2.63 -9.67 -5.07
C VAL A 167 2.61 -8.57 -6.13
N LEU A 168 1.46 -7.93 -6.32
CA LEU A 168 1.30 -6.82 -7.27
C LEU A 168 0.80 -5.58 -6.52
N PRO A 169 1.75 -4.72 -6.01
CA PRO A 169 1.43 -3.65 -5.08
C PRO A 169 1.27 -2.30 -5.80
N PHE A 170 0.25 -2.15 -6.65
CA PHE A 170 0.04 -0.92 -7.41
C PHE A 170 -1.39 -0.37 -7.25
N PRO A 171 -1.54 0.98 -7.09
CA PRO A 171 -0.51 2.03 -7.03
C PRO A 171 0.46 1.84 -5.86
N ASN A 172 1.75 2.09 -6.11
CA ASN A 172 2.83 1.64 -5.25
C ASN A 172 3.16 2.62 -4.11
N ASN A 173 3.41 2.09 -2.94
CA ASN A 173 4.13 2.72 -1.83
C ASN A 173 5.52 2.04 -1.75
N PRO A 174 6.65 2.74 -2.00
CA PRO A 174 6.88 4.19 -1.78
C PRO A 174 6.86 5.06 -3.04
N THR A 175 6.86 4.49 -4.23
CA THR A 175 7.23 5.21 -5.44
C THR A 175 6.13 6.10 -6.02
N GLY A 176 4.86 5.77 -5.77
CA GLY A 176 3.72 6.39 -6.44
C GLY A 176 3.52 5.91 -7.89
N SER A 177 4.25 4.87 -8.30
CA SER A 177 4.09 4.22 -9.60
C SER A 177 2.72 3.57 -9.75
N ILE A 178 2.22 3.52 -10.98
CA ILE A 178 1.01 2.80 -11.37
C ILE A 178 1.34 1.82 -12.50
N MET A 179 0.51 0.79 -12.65
CA MET A 179 0.53 -0.07 -13.85
C MET A 179 -0.58 0.36 -14.80
N GLU A 180 -0.26 0.56 -16.06
CA GLU A 180 -1.25 0.83 -17.08
C GLU A 180 -1.84 -0.49 -17.61
N ARG A 181 -2.98 -0.42 -18.33
CA ARG A 181 -3.63 -1.61 -18.88
C ARG A 181 -2.68 -2.46 -19.74
N GLU A 182 -1.88 -1.81 -20.56
CA GLU A 182 -0.92 -2.49 -21.43
C GLU A 182 0.17 -3.24 -20.68
N ASP A 183 0.64 -2.67 -19.56
CA ASP A 183 1.61 -3.33 -18.67
C ASP A 183 0.97 -4.57 -18.02
N LEU A 184 -0.27 -4.41 -17.52
CA LEU A 184 -1.02 -5.51 -16.91
C LEU A 184 -1.32 -6.64 -17.89
N GLU A 185 -1.67 -6.32 -19.13
CA GLU A 185 -1.91 -7.32 -20.18
C GLU A 185 -0.65 -8.11 -20.54
N LYS A 186 0.53 -7.45 -20.52
CA LYS A 186 1.81 -8.12 -20.77
C LYS A 186 2.17 -9.08 -19.65
N ILE A 187 2.10 -8.64 -18.38
CA ILE A 187 2.42 -9.51 -17.23
C ILE A 187 1.37 -10.62 -17.07
N ALA A 188 0.09 -10.36 -17.39
CA ALA A 188 -0.98 -11.37 -17.31
C ALA A 188 -0.70 -12.57 -18.23
N LYS A 189 -0.12 -12.37 -19.40
CA LYS A 189 0.27 -13.47 -20.30
C LYS A 189 1.28 -14.39 -19.64
N VAL A 190 2.32 -13.83 -19.02
CA VAL A 190 3.34 -14.59 -18.29
C VAL A 190 2.72 -15.32 -17.09
N ILE A 191 1.90 -14.63 -16.31
CA ILE A 191 1.23 -15.20 -15.12
C ILE A 191 0.33 -16.39 -15.49
N ILE A 192 -0.43 -16.27 -16.59
CA ILE A 192 -1.33 -17.33 -17.06
C ILE A 192 -0.51 -18.51 -17.57
N GLU A 193 0.53 -18.26 -18.40
CA GLU A 193 1.39 -19.30 -18.97
C GLU A 193 2.13 -20.11 -17.88
N LYS A 194 2.61 -19.42 -16.84
CA LYS A 194 3.38 -20.04 -15.74
C LYS A 194 2.49 -20.50 -14.58
N ASP A 195 1.17 -20.35 -14.68
CA ASP A 195 0.18 -20.72 -13.67
C ASP A 195 0.45 -20.17 -12.26
N ILE A 196 0.80 -18.87 -12.19
CA ILE A 196 1.11 -18.17 -10.94
C ILE A 196 -0.16 -17.52 -10.40
N PHE A 197 -0.31 -17.51 -9.06
CA PHE A 197 -1.37 -16.79 -8.37
C PHE A 197 -0.92 -15.35 -8.06
N VAL A 198 -1.84 -14.38 -8.12
CA VAL A 198 -1.55 -12.97 -7.86
C VAL A 198 -2.19 -12.52 -6.55
N MET A 199 -1.43 -11.84 -5.71
CA MET A 199 -1.91 -11.05 -4.59
C MET A 199 -1.81 -9.57 -4.98
N SER A 200 -2.94 -8.99 -5.42
CA SER A 200 -3.00 -7.59 -5.87
C SER A 200 -3.40 -6.69 -4.72
N ASP A 201 -2.48 -5.91 -4.20
CA ASP A 201 -2.75 -4.88 -3.18
C ASP A 201 -3.09 -3.56 -3.88
N GLU A 202 -4.36 -3.21 -3.88
CA GLU A 202 -4.92 -2.04 -4.55
C GLU A 202 -5.45 -1.00 -3.56
N ILE A 203 -4.86 -0.93 -2.35
CA ILE A 203 -5.29 0.00 -1.28
C ILE A 203 -5.26 1.48 -1.71
N TYR A 204 -4.48 1.83 -2.72
CA TYR A 204 -4.38 3.17 -3.30
C TYR A 204 -5.15 3.34 -4.61
N SER A 205 -6.01 2.41 -5.01
CA SER A 205 -6.73 2.42 -6.29
C SER A 205 -7.50 3.72 -6.58
N GLU A 206 -8.09 4.34 -5.55
CA GLU A 206 -8.81 5.62 -5.69
C GLU A 206 -7.89 6.85 -5.79
N LEU A 207 -6.62 6.69 -5.43
CA LEU A 207 -5.63 7.75 -5.47
C LEU A 207 -4.75 7.63 -6.71
N THR A 208 -5.38 7.74 -7.88
CA THR A 208 -4.72 7.82 -9.19
C THR A 208 -5.03 9.16 -9.85
N TYR A 209 -4.07 9.72 -10.58
CA TYR A 209 -4.11 11.13 -11.00
C TYR A 209 -4.06 11.34 -12.52
N LYS A 210 -3.73 10.31 -13.30
CA LYS A 210 -3.74 10.34 -14.76
C LYS A 210 -5.08 9.87 -15.28
N ASP A 211 -5.40 8.61 -15.01
CA ASP A 211 -6.61 7.92 -15.41
C ASP A 211 -7.21 7.14 -14.23
N LYS A 212 -8.35 6.48 -14.44
CA LYS A 212 -8.88 5.55 -13.46
C LYS A 212 -7.95 4.36 -13.31
N HIS A 213 -7.79 3.89 -12.08
CA HIS A 213 -7.07 2.65 -11.78
C HIS A 213 -7.63 1.48 -12.60
N VAL A 214 -6.74 0.71 -13.18
CA VAL A 214 -7.07 -0.57 -13.82
C VAL A 214 -6.62 -1.69 -12.91
N SER A 215 -7.57 -2.46 -12.41
CA SER A 215 -7.26 -3.64 -11.63
C SER A 215 -6.89 -4.82 -12.53
N ILE A 216 -5.90 -5.61 -12.10
CA ILE A 216 -5.52 -6.81 -12.84
C ILE A 216 -6.66 -7.84 -12.95
N VAL A 217 -7.62 -7.84 -12.01
CA VAL A 217 -8.80 -8.73 -12.08
C VAL A 217 -9.73 -8.41 -13.27
N SER A 218 -9.59 -7.22 -13.88
CA SER A 218 -10.32 -6.82 -15.09
C SER A 218 -9.69 -7.36 -16.36
N ILE A 219 -8.48 -7.91 -16.30
CA ILE A 219 -7.80 -8.53 -17.45
C ILE A 219 -8.33 -9.97 -17.60
N PRO A 220 -8.70 -10.39 -18.81
CA PRO A 220 -9.22 -11.74 -19.03
C PRO A 220 -8.30 -12.85 -18.50
N GLY A 221 -8.87 -13.81 -17.75
CA GLY A 221 -8.15 -14.95 -17.16
C GLY A 221 -7.44 -14.61 -15.85
N MET A 222 -7.55 -13.38 -15.33
CA MET A 222 -6.87 -12.98 -14.09
C MET A 222 -7.76 -13.04 -12.85
N LYS A 223 -9.07 -12.88 -12.97
CA LYS A 223 -9.99 -12.95 -11.82
C LYS A 223 -9.88 -14.27 -11.05
N GLU A 224 -9.78 -15.37 -11.76
CA GLU A 224 -9.75 -16.75 -11.20
C GLU A 224 -8.44 -17.08 -10.50
N ARG A 225 -7.41 -16.26 -10.67
CA ARG A 225 -6.06 -16.43 -10.11
C ARG A 225 -5.54 -15.22 -9.36
N THR A 226 -6.46 -14.36 -8.88
CA THR A 226 -6.08 -13.16 -8.12
C THR A 226 -6.85 -13.06 -6.81
N LEU A 227 -6.11 -12.77 -5.74
CA LEU A 227 -6.64 -12.23 -4.50
C LEU A 227 -6.50 -10.71 -4.57
N LEU A 228 -7.60 -10.02 -4.83
CA LEU A 228 -7.70 -8.56 -4.77
C LEU A 228 -7.81 -8.13 -3.32
N ILE A 229 -6.87 -7.30 -2.86
CA ILE A 229 -6.85 -6.69 -1.52
C ILE A 229 -7.09 -5.20 -1.66
N ASN A 230 -8.01 -4.67 -0.87
CA ASN A 230 -8.29 -3.25 -0.82
C ASN A 230 -8.85 -2.88 0.58
N GLY A 231 -9.23 -1.61 0.78
CA GLY A 231 -9.78 -1.17 2.06
C GLY A 231 -10.12 0.30 2.10
N PHE A 232 -10.44 0.76 3.29
CA PHE A 232 -11.02 2.09 3.51
C PHE A 232 -9.98 3.11 4.02
N SER A 233 -8.80 2.63 4.40
CA SER A 233 -7.77 3.44 5.07
C SER A 233 -7.35 4.68 4.28
N LYS A 234 -7.23 4.57 2.95
CA LYS A 234 -6.64 5.62 2.11
C LYS A 234 -7.71 6.43 1.37
N ALA A 235 -8.62 5.74 0.69
CA ALA A 235 -9.69 6.37 -0.07
C ALA A 235 -10.63 7.21 0.78
N TYR A 236 -10.93 6.77 2.00
CA TYR A 236 -11.93 7.39 2.89
C TYR A 236 -11.33 7.96 4.17
N ALA A 237 -10.00 8.10 4.25
CA ALA A 237 -9.30 8.58 5.45
C ALA A 237 -9.69 7.79 6.73
N MET A 238 -9.76 6.46 6.61
CA MET A 238 -10.21 5.55 7.69
C MET A 238 -9.07 4.68 8.23
N THR A 239 -7.86 5.21 8.39
CA THR A 239 -6.69 4.44 8.85
C THR A 239 -6.91 3.83 10.23
N GLY A 240 -7.42 4.59 11.19
CA GLY A 240 -7.67 4.18 12.56
C GLY A 240 -8.89 3.25 12.74
N TRP A 241 -9.77 3.15 11.75
CA TRP A 241 -10.95 2.26 11.79
C TRP A 241 -10.61 0.79 11.58
N ARG A 242 -9.39 0.51 11.08
CA ARG A 242 -8.89 -0.84 10.86
C ARG A 242 -9.82 -1.71 10.03
N LEU A 243 -10.18 -1.26 8.82
CA LEU A 243 -11.08 -2.01 7.95
C LEU A 243 -10.53 -2.12 6.53
N GLY A 244 -10.56 -3.34 6.01
CA GLY A 244 -10.21 -3.70 4.64
C GLY A 244 -11.01 -4.89 4.17
N TYR A 245 -10.70 -5.39 3.00
CA TYR A 245 -11.33 -6.58 2.45
C TYR A 245 -10.45 -7.28 1.44
N ALA A 246 -10.74 -8.56 1.24
CA ALA A 246 -10.18 -9.37 0.17
C ALA A 246 -11.31 -9.91 -0.70
N CYS A 247 -11.10 -9.90 -2.03
CA CYS A 247 -11.97 -10.55 -2.99
C CYS A 247 -11.17 -11.54 -3.86
N GLY A 248 -11.70 -12.72 -4.08
CA GLY A 248 -10.97 -13.74 -4.85
C GLY A 248 -11.73 -15.04 -5.02
N PRO A 249 -11.07 -16.07 -5.54
CA PRO A 249 -11.69 -17.39 -5.72
C PRO A 249 -12.24 -17.93 -4.40
N LYS A 250 -13.49 -18.42 -4.43
CA LYS A 250 -14.21 -18.90 -3.25
C LYS A 250 -13.42 -19.91 -2.41
N GLU A 251 -12.60 -20.75 -3.05
CA GLU A 251 -11.81 -21.75 -2.35
C GLU A 251 -10.70 -21.13 -1.51
N ILE A 252 -10.09 -20.03 -1.97
CA ILE A 252 -9.10 -19.26 -1.22
C ILE A 252 -9.77 -18.49 -0.09
N ILE A 253 -10.83 -17.75 -0.40
CA ILE A 253 -11.60 -16.97 0.59
C ILE A 253 -12.09 -17.87 1.72
N LYS A 254 -12.58 -19.08 1.41
CA LYS A 254 -13.00 -20.07 2.41
C LYS A 254 -11.87 -20.47 3.38
N GLN A 255 -10.63 -20.60 2.90
CA GLN A 255 -9.50 -20.92 3.77
C GLN A 255 -9.07 -19.70 4.61
N MET A 256 -9.07 -18.52 4.00
CA MET A 256 -8.78 -17.28 4.73
C MET A 256 -9.79 -17.05 5.88
N ILE A 257 -11.07 -17.31 5.67
CA ILE A 257 -12.11 -17.23 6.72
C ILE A 257 -11.78 -18.13 7.90
N LYS A 258 -11.22 -19.32 7.70
CA LYS A 258 -10.83 -20.21 8.81
C LYS A 258 -9.76 -19.58 9.69
N ILE A 259 -8.75 -18.96 9.09
CA ILE A 259 -7.69 -18.28 9.84
C ILE A 259 -8.25 -17.07 10.58
N HIS A 260 -9.01 -16.24 9.85
CA HIS A 260 -9.65 -15.05 10.38
C HIS A 260 -10.54 -15.35 11.60
N GLN A 261 -11.41 -16.36 11.52
CA GLN A 261 -12.32 -16.69 12.62
C GLN A 261 -11.59 -17.15 13.89
N TYR A 262 -10.44 -17.83 13.78
CA TYR A 262 -9.69 -18.29 14.95
C TYR A 262 -8.78 -17.21 15.53
N ALA A 263 -8.34 -16.24 14.71
CA ALA A 263 -7.44 -15.17 15.15
C ALA A 263 -8.21 -13.92 15.64
N ILE A 264 -9.23 -13.50 14.90
CA ILE A 264 -9.90 -12.19 15.07
C ILE A 264 -11.40 -12.34 15.35
N MET A 265 -12.05 -13.43 14.94
CA MET A 265 -13.48 -13.68 14.94
C MET A 265 -14.23 -12.91 13.86
N CYS A 266 -14.22 -11.57 13.89
CA CYS A 266 -14.76 -10.70 12.86
C CYS A 266 -14.08 -9.32 12.93
N ALA A 267 -14.12 -8.56 11.85
CA ALA A 267 -13.67 -7.17 11.84
C ALA A 267 -14.59 -6.29 12.73
N PRO A 268 -14.11 -5.10 13.20
CA PRO A 268 -14.87 -4.22 14.10
C PRO A 268 -16.24 -3.87 13.53
N THR A 269 -17.31 -4.16 14.27
CA THR A 269 -18.71 -4.00 13.81
C THR A 269 -19.03 -2.56 13.44
N THR A 270 -18.66 -1.59 14.27
CA THR A 270 -18.86 -0.15 14.04
C THR A 270 -18.21 0.31 12.74
N SER A 271 -16.97 -0.15 12.48
CA SER A 271 -16.24 0.17 11.25
C SER A 271 -16.95 -0.40 10.00
N GLN A 272 -17.58 -1.55 10.12
CA GLN A 272 -18.32 -2.16 9.00
C GLN A 272 -19.56 -1.35 8.63
N TYR A 273 -20.31 -0.81 9.61
CA TYR A 273 -21.45 0.08 9.33
C TYR A 273 -20.99 1.39 8.68
N ALA A 274 -19.94 2.02 9.21
CA ALA A 274 -19.35 3.22 8.61
C ALA A 274 -18.88 2.97 7.17
N ALA A 275 -18.32 1.80 6.88
CA ALA A 275 -17.85 1.44 5.54
C ALA A 275 -18.99 1.23 4.52
N ILE A 276 -20.16 0.78 4.95
CA ILE A 276 -21.35 0.73 4.09
C ILE A 276 -21.69 2.13 3.60
N GLU A 277 -21.70 3.11 4.50
CA GLU A 277 -21.94 4.50 4.17
C GLU A 277 -20.87 5.06 3.22
N ALA A 278 -19.60 4.76 3.51
CA ALA A 278 -18.47 5.15 2.67
C ALA A 278 -18.64 4.70 1.21
N LEU A 279 -18.99 3.41 0.99
CA LEU A 279 -19.17 2.85 -0.35
C LEU A 279 -20.40 3.36 -1.08
N LYS A 280 -21.45 3.72 -0.35
CA LYS A 280 -22.71 4.23 -0.93
C LYS A 280 -22.62 5.70 -1.30
N ASN A 281 -22.03 6.51 -0.45
CA ASN A 281 -22.18 7.96 -0.50
C ASN A 281 -20.85 8.73 -0.51
N GLY A 282 -19.69 8.08 -0.33
CA GLY A 282 -18.38 8.71 -0.17
C GLY A 282 -17.63 9.07 -1.46
N ASP A 283 -18.19 8.85 -2.66
CA ASP A 283 -17.50 9.08 -3.94
C ASP A 283 -17.06 10.56 -4.13
N ASN A 284 -17.86 11.52 -3.63
CA ASN A 284 -17.52 12.94 -3.70
C ASN A 284 -16.37 13.30 -2.77
N ASP A 285 -16.33 12.75 -1.56
CA ASP A 285 -15.24 12.97 -0.60
C ASP A 285 -13.91 12.43 -1.16
N VAL A 286 -13.94 11.24 -1.73
CA VAL A 286 -12.77 10.65 -2.42
C VAL A 286 -12.29 11.56 -3.54
N LYS A 287 -13.20 12.10 -4.35
CA LYS A 287 -12.85 13.01 -5.45
C LYS A 287 -12.23 14.33 -4.94
N GLU A 288 -12.74 14.88 -3.84
CA GLU A 288 -12.19 16.10 -3.22
C GLU A 288 -10.78 15.86 -2.68
N MET A 289 -10.59 14.80 -1.88
CA MET A 289 -9.28 14.42 -1.36
C MET A 289 -8.27 14.15 -2.48
N ARG A 290 -8.67 13.38 -3.50
CA ARG A 290 -7.83 13.11 -4.67
C ARG A 290 -7.43 14.38 -5.42
N THR A 291 -8.33 15.35 -5.56
CA THR A 291 -8.06 16.65 -6.19
C THR A 291 -7.02 17.43 -5.39
N ALA A 292 -7.17 17.50 -4.07
CA ALA A 292 -6.20 18.16 -3.20
C ALA A 292 -4.82 17.47 -3.25
N TYR A 293 -4.77 16.14 -3.20
CA TYR A 293 -3.50 15.40 -3.35
C TYR A 293 -2.85 15.64 -4.71
N ASN A 294 -3.61 15.69 -5.80
CA ASN A 294 -3.05 15.99 -7.12
C ASN A 294 -2.46 17.40 -7.22
N GLN A 295 -3.05 18.40 -6.56
CA GLN A 295 -2.46 19.75 -6.47
C GLN A 295 -1.12 19.73 -5.73
N ARG A 296 -1.05 19.04 -4.59
CA ARG A 296 0.18 18.90 -3.79
C ARG A 296 1.26 18.11 -4.54
N ARG A 297 0.89 17.01 -5.21
CA ARG A 297 1.78 16.24 -6.09
C ARG A 297 2.44 17.14 -7.14
N ARG A 298 1.64 17.90 -7.88
CA ARG A 298 2.13 18.82 -8.91
C ARG A 298 3.05 19.91 -8.34
N PHE A 299 2.72 20.41 -7.16
CA PHE A 299 3.59 21.37 -6.46
C PHE A 299 4.96 20.78 -6.17
N LEU A 300 5.04 19.56 -5.59
CA LEU A 300 6.31 18.91 -5.28
C LEU A 300 7.14 18.59 -6.53
N ILE A 301 6.52 18.08 -7.58
CA ILE A 301 7.22 17.78 -8.85
C ILE A 301 7.81 19.06 -9.46
N ASN A 302 7.09 20.17 -9.41
CA ASN A 302 7.63 21.47 -9.89
C ASN A 302 8.78 21.92 -8.99
N ALA A 303 8.66 21.81 -7.67
CA ALA A 303 9.73 22.17 -6.74
C ALA A 303 11.01 21.34 -6.99
N PHE A 304 10.90 20.04 -7.25
CA PHE A 304 12.05 19.20 -7.59
C PHE A 304 12.70 19.62 -8.91
N ARG A 305 11.90 19.92 -9.95
CA ARG A 305 12.42 20.44 -11.23
C ARG A 305 13.19 21.76 -11.04
N GLU A 306 12.66 22.68 -10.24
CA GLU A 306 13.33 23.95 -9.93
C GLU A 306 14.64 23.75 -9.14
N MET A 307 14.72 22.75 -8.30
CA MET A 307 15.94 22.37 -7.57
C MET A 307 16.94 21.57 -8.43
N GLY A 308 16.52 21.11 -9.62
CA GLY A 308 17.31 20.16 -10.43
C GLY A 308 17.43 18.78 -9.80
N LEU A 309 16.49 18.39 -8.94
CA LEU A 309 16.46 17.07 -8.30
C LEU A 309 15.62 16.11 -9.15
N GLU A 310 16.22 15.00 -9.57
CA GLU A 310 15.54 14.01 -10.40
C GLU A 310 14.42 13.33 -9.64
N CYS A 311 13.23 13.31 -10.22
CA CYS A 311 12.08 12.57 -9.72
C CYS A 311 11.14 12.27 -10.88
N PHE A 312 10.81 10.99 -11.11
CA PHE A 312 9.75 10.68 -12.07
C PHE A 312 8.41 11.20 -11.55
N GLU A 313 7.46 11.42 -12.46
CA GLU A 313 6.14 11.94 -12.10
C GLU A 313 5.22 10.81 -11.64
N PRO A 314 4.95 10.64 -10.32
CA PRO A 314 4.12 9.58 -9.82
C PRO A 314 2.65 9.87 -10.10
N TYR A 315 1.91 8.87 -10.56
CA TYR A 315 0.48 8.99 -10.84
C TYR A 315 -0.41 8.22 -9.86
N GLY A 316 0.17 7.66 -8.80
CA GLY A 316 -0.56 6.93 -7.77
C GLY A 316 -0.15 7.27 -6.34
N ALA A 317 -0.96 6.85 -5.38
CA ALA A 317 -0.79 7.05 -3.94
C ALA A 317 -0.65 8.52 -3.54
N PHE A 318 0.07 8.84 -2.48
CA PHE A 318 0.41 10.20 -2.05
C PHE A 318 1.89 10.35 -1.67
N TYR A 319 2.76 9.74 -2.50
CA TYR A 319 4.21 9.77 -2.32
C TYR A 319 4.92 10.25 -3.57
N VAL A 320 6.08 10.87 -3.35
CA VAL A 320 7.10 11.11 -4.36
C VAL A 320 8.39 10.43 -3.93
N PHE A 321 9.20 10.05 -4.92
CA PHE A 321 10.41 9.25 -4.70
C PHE A 321 11.62 9.87 -5.43
N PRO A 322 12.11 11.06 -4.97
CA PRO A 322 13.23 11.75 -5.60
C PRO A 322 14.54 10.99 -5.43
N CYS A 323 15.37 11.06 -6.47
CA CYS A 323 16.72 10.51 -6.52
C CYS A 323 17.71 11.46 -5.83
N ILE A 324 18.57 10.89 -4.96
CA ILE A 324 19.61 11.66 -4.24
C ILE A 324 21.03 11.14 -4.56
N LYS A 325 21.18 10.30 -5.58
CA LYS A 325 22.46 9.67 -5.94
C LYS A 325 23.57 10.67 -6.29
N GLU A 326 23.20 11.84 -6.82
CA GLU A 326 24.15 12.92 -7.15
C GLU A 326 24.99 13.40 -5.96
N PHE A 327 24.49 13.24 -4.73
CA PHE A 327 25.17 13.72 -3.52
C PHE A 327 26.18 12.73 -2.95
N GLY A 328 26.34 11.51 -3.53
CA GLY A 328 27.32 10.51 -3.09
C GLY A 328 27.10 9.97 -1.67
N MET A 329 25.91 10.19 -1.08
CA MET A 329 25.50 9.71 0.23
C MET A 329 24.55 8.54 0.11
N THR A 330 24.52 7.67 1.13
CA THR A 330 23.45 6.69 1.27
C THR A 330 22.12 7.38 1.58
N SER A 331 21.01 6.72 1.27
CA SER A 331 19.66 7.21 1.58
C SER A 331 19.48 7.51 3.07
N GLU A 332 20.07 6.67 3.95
CA GLU A 332 20.02 6.85 5.41
C GLU A 332 20.85 8.06 5.87
N GLU A 333 22.03 8.25 5.32
CA GLU A 333 22.89 9.41 5.64
C GLU A 333 22.23 10.71 5.22
N PHE A 334 21.71 10.78 3.98
CA PHE A 334 21.00 11.95 3.49
C PHE A 334 19.78 12.28 4.36
N ALA A 335 18.90 11.31 4.62
CA ALA A 335 17.71 11.50 5.43
C ALA A 335 18.06 11.95 6.87
N THR A 336 19.13 11.41 7.45
CA THR A 336 19.60 11.75 8.79
C THR A 336 20.18 13.17 8.84
N ARG A 337 21.01 13.55 7.88
CA ARG A 337 21.55 14.93 7.78
C ARG A 337 20.41 15.92 7.55
N PHE A 338 19.49 15.64 6.62
CA PHE A 338 18.36 16.50 6.32
C PHE A 338 17.48 16.74 7.55
N LEU A 339 17.20 15.69 8.32
CA LEU A 339 16.48 15.83 9.58
C LEU A 339 17.21 16.68 10.60
N ARG A 340 18.52 16.47 10.80
CA ARG A 340 19.30 17.17 11.81
C ARG A 340 19.53 18.64 11.48
N GLU A 341 19.86 18.93 10.22
CA GLU A 341 20.25 20.27 9.76
C GLU A 341 19.04 21.16 9.44
N GLU A 342 18.00 20.58 8.80
CA GLU A 342 16.84 21.33 8.32
C GLU A 342 15.52 21.01 9.04
N LYS A 343 15.54 20.08 10.00
CA LYS A 343 14.34 19.68 10.77
C LYS A 343 13.20 19.17 9.88
N VAL A 344 13.53 18.40 8.82
CA VAL A 344 12.57 17.74 7.95
C VAL A 344 12.88 16.25 7.90
N ALA A 345 11.91 15.44 8.30
CA ALA A 345 12.02 13.99 8.26
C ALA A 345 11.42 13.43 6.98
N THR A 346 12.19 12.62 6.29
CA THR A 346 11.78 11.78 5.15
C THR A 346 12.13 10.33 5.45
N VAL A 347 11.65 9.39 4.65
CA VAL A 347 12.01 7.99 4.82
C VAL A 347 13.04 7.59 3.77
N PRO A 348 14.21 7.03 4.16
CA PRO A 348 15.18 6.53 3.19
C PRO A 348 14.56 5.41 2.35
N GLY A 349 14.87 5.38 1.08
CA GLY A 349 14.32 4.39 0.15
C GLY A 349 14.63 2.96 0.52
N THR A 350 15.77 2.70 1.15
CA THR A 350 16.18 1.39 1.68
C THR A 350 15.24 0.81 2.73
N ALA A 351 14.40 1.64 3.37
CA ALA A 351 13.34 1.13 4.24
C ALA A 351 12.27 0.30 3.49
N PHE A 352 12.24 0.37 2.16
CA PHE A 352 11.27 -0.32 1.28
C PHE A 352 11.92 -1.42 0.43
N GLY A 353 13.16 -1.77 0.73
CA GLY A 353 13.99 -2.75 0.04
C GLY A 353 15.30 -2.14 -0.46
N ASP A 354 16.31 -2.99 -0.67
CA ASP A 354 17.65 -2.55 -1.06
C ASP A 354 17.66 -1.79 -2.39
N SER A 355 16.76 -2.11 -3.31
CA SER A 355 16.58 -1.39 -4.59
C SER A 355 16.10 0.07 -4.43
N GLY A 356 15.66 0.45 -3.23
CA GLY A 356 15.35 1.84 -2.88
C GLY A 356 16.56 2.71 -2.52
N GLU A 357 17.81 2.15 -2.53
CA GLU A 357 19.01 2.93 -2.25
C GLU A 357 19.22 4.04 -3.28
N GLY A 358 19.60 5.22 -2.80
CA GLY A 358 19.74 6.43 -3.61
C GLY A 358 18.44 7.20 -3.82
N PHE A 359 17.37 6.85 -3.09
CA PHE A 359 16.07 7.52 -3.16
C PHE A 359 15.54 7.85 -1.76
N LEU A 360 14.57 8.79 -1.71
CA LEU A 360 13.81 9.13 -0.49
C LEU A 360 12.32 9.01 -0.75
N ARG A 361 11.56 8.47 0.20
CA ARG A 361 10.11 8.62 0.18
C ARG A 361 9.68 9.88 0.90
N ILE A 362 8.93 10.72 0.22
CA ILE A 362 8.30 11.93 0.76
C ILE A 362 6.79 11.79 0.56
N SER A 363 6.02 11.86 1.67
CA SER A 363 4.56 11.91 1.62
C SER A 363 4.10 13.35 1.37
N TYR A 364 3.09 13.51 0.51
CA TYR A 364 2.40 14.80 0.33
C TYR A 364 0.99 14.83 0.93
N ALA A 365 0.69 13.89 1.80
CA ALA A 365 -0.50 13.92 2.65
C ALA A 365 -0.29 14.90 3.82
N TYR A 366 -0.06 16.17 3.50
CA TYR A 366 0.15 17.29 4.42
C TYR A 366 -0.39 18.58 3.80
N SER A 367 -0.62 19.61 4.63
CA SER A 367 -1.06 20.91 4.12
C SER A 367 -0.06 21.48 3.11
N LEU A 368 -0.56 22.23 2.14
CA LEU A 368 0.31 22.90 1.15
C LEU A 368 1.30 23.86 1.81
N GLU A 369 0.92 24.47 2.93
CA GLU A 369 1.79 25.35 3.72
C GLU A 369 2.97 24.58 4.31
N THR A 370 2.71 23.45 4.95
CA THR A 370 3.76 22.56 5.47
C THR A 370 4.70 22.09 4.36
N LEU A 371 4.14 21.70 3.21
CA LEU A 371 4.92 21.25 2.06
C LEU A 371 5.81 22.38 1.48
N LYS A 372 5.32 23.62 1.43
CA LYS A 372 6.13 24.79 1.00
C LYS A 372 7.34 24.99 1.88
N ILE A 373 7.16 25.00 3.20
CA ILE A 373 8.26 25.16 4.17
C ILE A 373 9.28 24.02 4.00
N ALA A 374 8.79 22.76 3.89
CA ALA A 374 9.68 21.63 3.73
C ALA A 374 10.47 21.66 2.41
N MET A 375 9.87 22.10 1.30
CA MET A 375 10.55 22.24 0.01
C MET A 375 11.55 23.38 -0.01
N GLU A 376 11.30 24.49 0.67
CA GLU A 376 12.27 25.57 0.86
C GLU A 376 13.50 25.07 1.64
N ARG A 377 13.29 24.34 2.73
CA ARG A 377 14.37 23.73 3.51
C ARG A 377 15.16 22.70 2.69
N LEU A 378 14.47 21.86 1.90
CA LEU A 378 15.13 20.91 0.99
C LEU A 378 15.98 21.65 -0.05
N LYS A 379 15.47 22.74 -0.64
CA LYS A 379 16.21 23.55 -1.60
C LYS A 379 17.49 24.11 -0.99
N ASN A 380 17.42 24.65 0.22
CA ASN A 380 18.59 25.18 0.94
C ASN A 380 19.61 24.06 1.19
N PHE A 381 19.14 22.90 1.63
CA PHE A 381 19.97 21.73 1.92
C PHE A 381 20.71 21.23 0.67
N VAL A 382 20.00 20.94 -0.42
CA VAL A 382 20.64 20.44 -1.65
C VAL A 382 21.56 21.47 -2.30
N THR A 383 21.24 22.77 -2.19
CA THR A 383 22.11 23.84 -2.67
C THR A 383 23.43 23.89 -1.88
N ARG A 384 23.36 23.71 -0.56
CA ARG A 384 24.56 23.64 0.29
C ARG A 384 25.40 22.40 -0.05
N LEU A 385 24.79 21.23 -0.17
CA LEU A 385 25.48 19.99 -0.52
C LEU A 385 26.21 20.05 -1.86
N ARG A 386 25.67 20.76 -2.86
CA ARG A 386 26.33 20.95 -4.16
C ARG A 386 27.51 21.92 -4.09
N ASN A 387 27.66 22.69 -3.02
CA ASN A 387 28.75 23.61 -2.79
C ASN A 387 29.83 23.05 -1.81
N GLU A 388 29.55 21.94 -1.14
CA GLU A 388 30.51 21.17 -0.33
C GLU A 388 31.46 20.35 -1.23
#